data_1eb38b979cce86c2526d4633abfa845a
#
_entry.id   1eb38b979cce86c2526d4633abfa845a
#
_cell.length_a   1.000
_cell.length_b   1.000
_cell.length_c   1.000
_cell.angle_alpha   90.00
_cell.angle_beta   90.00
_cell.angle_gamma   90.00
#
_symmetry.space_group_name_H-M   'P 1'
#
loop_
_entity.id
_entity.type
_entity.pdbx_description
1 polymer ?
#
loop_
_entity_poly.entity_id
_entity_poly.type
_entity_poly.pdbx_seq_one_letter_code
_entity_poly.pdbx_strand_id
1 'polypeptide(L)'
;DEHSGFLIQTGVSILPISEKNPKNSLIFDSKINFLSEEMSYKLLPKGYFNEINQLIDLFAPIPNTKLDPLEAMITRTLLIHNWRRIVLKFSEVPKEFTPKEWKGHNIRLFIKKIYNELTPKAEDWLNSPLEFSLINFNKFKTPKRF
;
A
#
# COMPACT_ATOMS: atom_id res chain seq x y z
N ASP A 1 20.53 1.64 -0.03
CA ASP A 1 20.38 3.07 -0.31
C ASP A 1 19.40 3.66 0.69
N GLU A 2 19.87 4.61 1.53
CA GLU A 2 19.10 5.21 2.63
C GLU A 2 18.15 6.34 2.18
N HIS A 3 17.91 6.49 0.87
CA HIS A 3 17.10 7.57 0.32
C HIS A 3 15.81 7.01 -0.28
N SER A 4 14.67 7.53 0.14
CA SER A 4 13.35 7.24 -0.42
C SER A 4 13.15 7.90 -1.80
N GLY A 5 14.09 7.63 -2.71
CA GLY A 5 14.07 8.15 -4.07
C GLY A 5 13.41 7.21 -5.06
N PHE A 6 12.85 7.78 -6.12
CA PHE A 6 12.28 7.05 -7.23
C PHE A 6 13.31 6.90 -8.37
N LEU A 7 13.73 5.67 -8.65
CA LEU A 7 14.70 5.37 -9.71
C LEU A 7 14.00 5.38 -11.07
N ILE A 8 14.40 6.31 -11.96
CA ILE A 8 13.89 6.37 -13.34
C ILE A 8 14.65 5.41 -14.24
N GLN A 9 15.97 5.43 -14.13
CA GLN A 9 16.89 4.56 -14.86
C GLN A 9 18.21 4.42 -14.08
N THR A 10 19.08 3.52 -14.49
CA THR A 10 20.37 3.33 -13.83
C THR A 10 21.11 4.66 -13.68
N GLY A 11 21.38 5.06 -12.45
CA GLY A 11 22.10 6.29 -12.13
C GLY A 11 21.26 7.57 -12.12
N VAL A 12 19.95 7.50 -12.40
CA VAL A 12 19.05 8.66 -12.38
C VAL A 12 17.88 8.42 -11.45
N SER A 13 17.79 9.19 -10.38
CA SER A 13 16.70 9.10 -9.38
C SER A 13 16.06 10.45 -9.16
N ILE A 14 14.76 10.43 -8.82
CA ILE A 14 14.04 11.60 -8.34
C ILE A 14 13.93 11.49 -6.83
N LEU A 15 14.29 12.55 -6.13
CA LEU A 15 14.22 12.65 -4.67
C LEU A 15 13.22 13.75 -4.29
N PRO A 16 12.51 13.62 -3.17
CA PRO A 16 11.78 14.74 -2.57
C PRO A 16 12.72 15.89 -2.23
N ILE A 17 12.27 17.13 -2.45
CA ILE A 17 13.07 18.35 -2.17
C ILE A 17 13.51 18.45 -0.71
N SER A 18 12.78 17.80 0.21
CA SER A 18 13.06 17.80 1.65
C SER A 18 14.19 16.85 2.07
N GLU A 19 14.68 15.99 1.20
CA GLU A 19 15.70 15.01 1.56
C GLU A 19 17.12 15.56 1.39
N LYS A 20 18.03 15.03 2.22
CA LYS A 20 19.46 15.38 2.13
C LYS A 20 20.02 14.91 0.79
N ASN A 21 20.73 15.80 0.13
CA ASN A 21 21.38 15.50 -1.14
C ASN A 21 22.34 14.32 -1.02
N PRO A 22 22.26 13.31 -1.91
CA PRO A 22 23.21 12.21 -1.92
C PRO A 22 24.62 12.70 -2.22
N LYS A 23 25.62 12.11 -1.56
CA LYS A 23 27.03 12.40 -1.85
C LYS A 23 27.40 11.90 -3.25
N ASN A 24 28.30 12.61 -3.93
CA ASN A 24 28.80 12.27 -5.27
C ASN A 24 27.71 12.19 -6.35
N SER A 25 26.72 13.07 -6.29
CA SER A 25 25.67 13.17 -7.30
C SER A 25 25.57 14.57 -7.87
N LEU A 26 25.14 14.65 -9.13
CA LEU A 26 24.75 15.90 -9.77
C LEU A 26 23.26 16.08 -9.55
N ILE A 27 22.87 17.22 -9.00
CA ILE A 27 21.49 17.48 -8.59
C ILE A 27 20.92 18.61 -9.43
N PHE A 28 19.71 18.40 -9.94
CA PHE A 28 18.94 19.40 -10.65
C PHE A 28 17.57 19.54 -10.00
N ASP A 29 17.19 20.77 -9.69
CA ASP A 29 15.82 21.06 -9.34
C ASP A 29 14.97 21.08 -10.63
N SER A 30 13.92 20.27 -10.65
CA SER A 30 13.05 20.17 -11.81
C SER A 30 11.59 20.13 -11.41
N LYS A 31 10.74 20.62 -12.32
CA LYS A 31 9.28 20.53 -12.19
C LYS A 31 8.71 19.79 -13.38
N ILE A 32 7.87 18.79 -13.09
CA ILE A 32 7.14 18.09 -14.15
C ILE A 32 6.00 19.01 -14.62
N ASN A 33 6.09 19.47 -15.85
CA ASN A 33 5.05 20.29 -16.46
C ASN A 33 3.95 19.44 -17.11
N PHE A 34 4.33 18.33 -17.71
CA PHE A 34 3.44 17.41 -18.39
C PHE A 34 4.07 16.01 -18.46
N LEU A 35 3.28 14.98 -18.19
CA LEU A 35 3.64 13.59 -18.38
C LEU A 35 2.47 12.89 -19.09
N SER A 36 2.72 12.32 -20.28
CA SER A 36 1.69 11.55 -20.98
C SER A 36 1.44 10.22 -20.26
N GLU A 37 0.24 9.65 -20.41
CA GLU A 37 -0.08 8.34 -19.85
C GLU A 37 0.89 7.25 -20.33
N GLU A 38 1.25 7.27 -21.61
CA GLU A 38 2.21 6.33 -22.18
C GLU A 38 3.57 6.41 -21.47
N MET A 39 4.06 7.62 -21.18
CA MET A 39 5.30 7.82 -20.46
C MET A 39 5.17 7.38 -18.99
N SER A 40 4.03 7.59 -18.36
CA SER A 40 3.78 7.07 -17.01
C SER A 40 3.94 5.55 -16.96
N TYR A 41 3.36 4.83 -17.92
CA TYR A 41 3.50 3.36 -17.99
C TYR A 41 4.93 2.89 -18.30
N LYS A 42 5.72 3.67 -19.05
CA LYS A 42 7.12 3.33 -19.39
C LYS A 42 8.07 3.59 -18.22
N LEU A 43 7.85 4.66 -17.45
CA LEU A 43 8.73 5.06 -16.35
C LEU A 43 8.54 4.22 -15.10
N LEU A 44 7.33 3.68 -14.89
CA LEU A 44 7.03 2.96 -13.65
C LEU A 44 7.49 1.49 -13.70
N PRO A 45 7.77 0.90 -12.54
CA PRO A 45 8.16 -0.50 -12.48
C PRO A 45 7.11 -1.40 -13.14
N LYS A 46 7.58 -2.36 -13.93
CA LYS A 46 6.70 -3.30 -14.63
C LYS A 46 5.77 -4.02 -13.64
N GLY A 47 4.49 -3.96 -13.92
CA GLY A 47 3.45 -4.59 -13.09
C GLY A 47 2.89 -3.70 -11.97
N TYR A 48 3.46 -2.52 -11.69
CA TYR A 48 3.01 -1.63 -10.62
C TYR A 48 1.51 -1.34 -10.70
N PHE A 49 1.02 -0.82 -11.82
CA PHE A 49 -0.40 -0.52 -12.01
C PHE A 49 -1.28 -1.76 -11.89
N ASN A 50 -0.82 -2.87 -12.49
CA ASN A 50 -1.59 -4.11 -12.50
C ASN A 50 -1.78 -4.67 -11.09
N GLU A 51 -0.73 -4.75 -10.29
CA GLU A 51 -0.82 -5.29 -8.92
C GLU A 51 -1.69 -4.42 -8.02
N ILE A 52 -1.60 -3.08 -8.14
CA ILE A 52 -2.46 -2.18 -7.37
C ILE A 52 -3.92 -2.28 -7.83
N ASN A 53 -4.18 -2.32 -9.13
CA ASN A 53 -5.53 -2.47 -9.64
C ASN A 53 -6.14 -3.80 -9.21
N GLN A 54 -5.41 -4.91 -9.28
CA GLN A 54 -5.85 -6.20 -8.79
C GLN A 54 -6.18 -6.17 -7.29
N LEU A 55 -5.36 -5.49 -6.49
CA LEU A 55 -5.64 -5.33 -5.06
C LEU A 55 -6.94 -4.55 -4.82
N ILE A 56 -7.14 -3.45 -5.53
CA ILE A 56 -8.37 -2.66 -5.43
C ILE A 56 -9.58 -3.51 -5.83
N ASP A 57 -9.52 -4.19 -6.97
CA ASP A 57 -10.64 -4.99 -7.50
C ASP A 57 -10.98 -6.16 -6.57
N LEU A 58 -9.98 -6.79 -5.95
CA LEU A 58 -10.16 -7.88 -5.01
C LEU A 58 -10.90 -7.44 -3.73
N PHE A 59 -10.58 -6.26 -3.21
CA PHE A 59 -11.12 -5.80 -1.93
C PHE A 59 -12.25 -4.77 -2.04
N ALA A 60 -12.54 -4.25 -3.24
CA ALA A 60 -13.63 -3.30 -3.45
C ALA A 60 -15.02 -3.82 -3.03
N PRO A 61 -15.38 -5.11 -3.17
CA PRO A 61 -16.67 -5.63 -2.73
C PRO A 61 -16.83 -5.71 -1.20
N ILE A 62 -15.75 -5.71 -0.43
CA ILE A 62 -15.75 -6.00 1.02
C ILE A 62 -16.68 -5.09 1.83
N PRO A 63 -16.74 -3.76 1.62
CA PRO A 63 -17.64 -2.89 2.38
C PRO A 63 -19.13 -3.26 2.26
N ASN A 64 -19.51 -3.90 1.16
CA ASN A 64 -20.88 -4.32 0.90
C ASN A 64 -21.11 -5.80 1.17
N THR A 65 -20.11 -6.52 1.68
CA THR A 65 -20.18 -7.96 1.94
C THR A 65 -20.42 -8.22 3.43
N LYS A 66 -21.41 -9.03 3.74
CA LYS A 66 -21.69 -9.45 5.10
C LYS A 66 -20.73 -10.61 5.46
N LEU A 67 -19.70 -10.30 6.20
CA LEU A 67 -18.71 -11.27 6.69
C LEU A 67 -19.00 -11.67 8.13
N ASP A 68 -18.76 -12.94 8.46
CA ASP A 68 -18.71 -13.38 9.85
C ASP A 68 -17.36 -12.99 10.51
N PRO A 69 -17.19 -13.16 11.84
CA PRO A 69 -15.98 -12.80 12.55
C PRO A 69 -14.70 -13.47 12.04
N LEU A 70 -14.76 -14.77 11.69
CA LEU A 70 -13.62 -15.53 11.16
C LEU A 70 -13.24 -15.04 9.76
N GLU A 71 -14.25 -14.88 8.89
CA GLU A 71 -14.06 -14.35 7.54
C GLU A 71 -13.46 -12.94 7.56
N ALA A 72 -13.92 -12.08 8.48
CA ALA A 72 -13.37 -10.74 8.66
C ALA A 72 -11.89 -10.79 9.10
N MET A 73 -11.51 -11.68 10.00
CA MET A 73 -10.12 -11.88 10.44
C MET A 73 -9.24 -12.36 9.29
N ILE A 74 -9.69 -13.36 8.54
CA ILE A 74 -8.96 -13.89 7.38
C ILE A 74 -8.79 -12.80 6.32
N THR A 75 -9.88 -12.09 5.98
CA THR A 75 -9.87 -11.02 4.97
C THR A 75 -8.95 -9.88 5.37
N ARG A 76 -8.96 -9.45 6.64
CA ARG A 76 -8.03 -8.44 7.17
C ARG A 76 -6.58 -8.88 7.06
N THR A 77 -6.30 -10.14 7.37
CA THR A 77 -4.93 -10.70 7.26
C THR A 77 -4.45 -10.72 5.82
N LEU A 78 -5.29 -11.17 4.89
CA LEU A 78 -4.99 -11.19 3.46
C LEU A 78 -4.80 -9.79 2.88
N LEU A 79 -5.62 -8.81 3.29
CA LEU A 79 -5.47 -7.41 2.90
C LEU A 79 -4.07 -6.88 3.25
N ILE A 80 -3.66 -7.05 4.51
CA ILE A 80 -2.34 -6.59 4.97
C ILE A 80 -1.21 -7.36 4.32
N HIS A 81 -1.35 -8.68 4.13
CA HIS A 81 -0.33 -9.48 3.44
C HIS A 81 -0.11 -9.00 2.00
N ASN A 82 -1.18 -8.83 1.22
CA ASN A 82 -1.08 -8.36 -0.16
C ASN A 82 -0.54 -6.92 -0.24
N TRP A 83 -1.01 -6.03 0.65
CA TRP A 83 -0.50 -4.66 0.72
C TRP A 83 1.00 -4.61 1.02
N ARG A 84 1.47 -5.35 2.03
CA ARG A 84 2.90 -5.43 2.35
C ARG A 84 3.74 -5.94 1.19
N ARG A 85 3.27 -6.95 0.47
CA ARG A 85 3.95 -7.47 -0.72
C ARG A 85 4.16 -6.40 -1.76
N ILE A 86 3.15 -5.56 -2.03
CA ILE A 86 3.24 -4.45 -2.98
C ILE A 86 4.23 -3.38 -2.49
N VAL A 87 4.10 -2.94 -1.23
CA VAL A 87 4.98 -1.90 -0.65
C VAL A 87 6.45 -2.34 -0.60
N LEU A 88 6.72 -3.63 -0.33
CA LEU A 88 8.08 -4.15 -0.31
C LEU A 88 8.66 -4.34 -1.72
N LYS A 89 7.81 -4.55 -2.72
CA LYS A 89 8.23 -4.76 -4.11
C LYS A 89 8.43 -3.44 -4.85
N PHE A 90 7.61 -2.46 -4.57
CA PHE A 90 7.61 -1.18 -5.28
C PHE A 90 7.86 -0.03 -4.33
N SER A 91 8.76 0.87 -4.72
CA SER A 91 8.93 2.16 -4.05
C SER A 91 7.64 2.99 -4.18
N GLU A 92 7.45 3.94 -3.27
CA GLU A 92 6.34 4.88 -3.39
C GLU A 92 6.51 5.74 -4.64
N VAL A 93 5.51 5.72 -5.49
CA VAL A 93 5.51 6.48 -6.74
C VAL A 93 4.80 7.81 -6.52
N PRO A 94 5.46 8.94 -6.78
CA PRO A 94 4.80 10.25 -6.70
C PRO A 94 3.61 10.33 -7.65
N LYS A 95 2.56 11.04 -7.24
CA LYS A 95 1.31 11.16 -8.02
C LYS A 95 1.53 11.77 -9.40
N GLU A 96 2.52 12.63 -9.52
CA GLU A 96 2.91 13.31 -10.76
C GLU A 96 3.35 12.33 -11.87
N PHE A 97 3.77 11.12 -11.49
CA PHE A 97 4.18 10.05 -12.42
C PHE A 97 3.07 9.08 -12.77
N THR A 98 1.89 9.28 -12.23
CA THR A 98 0.76 8.38 -12.46
C THR A 98 -0.33 9.09 -13.27
N PRO A 99 -1.15 8.36 -14.07
CA PRO A 99 -2.26 8.94 -14.81
C PRO A 99 -3.23 9.65 -13.87
N LYS A 100 -3.73 10.83 -14.27
CA LYS A 100 -4.59 11.70 -13.43
C LYS A 100 -5.82 10.97 -12.87
N GLU A 101 -6.47 10.17 -13.72
CA GLU A 101 -7.72 9.46 -13.38
C GLU A 101 -7.48 8.07 -12.77
N TRP A 102 -6.24 7.76 -12.41
CA TRP A 102 -5.94 6.43 -11.89
C TRP A 102 -6.48 6.21 -10.47
N LYS A 103 -7.29 5.18 -10.30
CA LYS A 103 -7.92 4.81 -9.01
C LYS A 103 -6.92 4.49 -7.88
N GLY A 104 -5.69 4.13 -8.23
CA GLY A 104 -4.63 3.82 -7.26
C GLY A 104 -4.04 5.02 -6.52
N HIS A 105 -4.33 6.27 -6.91
CA HIS A 105 -3.85 7.46 -6.19
C HIS A 105 -4.18 7.48 -4.70
N ASN A 106 -5.30 6.89 -4.33
CA ASN A 106 -5.77 6.86 -2.95
C ASN A 106 -5.68 5.46 -2.33
N ILE A 107 -4.80 4.60 -2.87
CA ILE A 107 -4.68 3.21 -2.43
C ILE A 107 -4.46 3.07 -0.92
N ARG A 108 -3.65 3.91 -0.30
CA ARG A 108 -3.42 3.89 1.16
C ARG A 108 -4.69 4.18 1.94
N LEU A 109 -5.49 5.17 1.50
CA LEU A 109 -6.77 5.50 2.13
C LEU A 109 -7.78 4.38 1.95
N PHE A 110 -7.80 3.76 0.78
CA PHE A 110 -8.63 2.60 0.48
C PHE A 110 -8.31 1.42 1.42
N ILE A 111 -7.04 1.04 1.53
CA ILE A 111 -6.58 -0.03 2.42
C ILE A 111 -6.93 0.27 3.88
N LYS A 112 -6.65 1.50 4.33
CA LYS A 112 -6.96 1.95 5.70
C LYS A 112 -8.46 1.85 6.01
N LYS A 113 -9.30 2.28 5.07
CA LYS A 113 -10.76 2.21 5.22
C LYS A 113 -11.22 0.77 5.44
N ILE A 114 -10.84 -0.15 4.54
CA ILE A 114 -11.24 -1.57 4.62
C ILE A 114 -10.68 -2.21 5.89
N TYR A 115 -9.41 -1.94 6.23
CA TYR A 115 -8.80 -2.46 7.45
C TYR A 115 -9.59 -2.07 8.70
N ASN A 116 -9.94 -0.77 8.82
CA ASN A 116 -10.71 -0.27 9.96
C ASN A 116 -12.12 -0.86 10.03
N GLU A 117 -12.74 -1.10 8.88
CA GLU A 117 -14.08 -1.70 8.79
C GLU A 117 -14.10 -3.17 9.22
N LEU A 118 -13.05 -3.92 8.87
CA LEU A 118 -12.90 -5.33 9.25
C LEU A 118 -12.45 -5.52 10.71
N THR A 119 -11.75 -4.54 11.29
CA THR A 119 -11.09 -4.67 12.59
C THR A 119 -12.04 -5.09 13.72
N PRO A 120 -13.21 -4.47 13.94
CA PRO A 120 -14.10 -4.84 15.05
C PRO A 120 -14.48 -6.33 15.01
N LYS A 121 -14.97 -6.80 13.86
CA LYS A 121 -15.36 -8.21 13.69
C LYS A 121 -14.19 -9.18 13.80
N ALA A 122 -13.04 -8.82 13.28
CA ALA A 122 -11.84 -9.62 13.40
C ALA A 122 -11.35 -9.72 14.86
N GLU A 123 -11.51 -8.66 15.65
CA GLU A 123 -11.21 -8.66 17.08
C GLU A 123 -12.24 -9.48 17.88
N ASP A 124 -13.51 -9.46 17.49
CA ASP A 124 -14.55 -10.33 18.08
C ASP A 124 -14.15 -11.81 17.93
N TRP A 125 -13.64 -12.21 16.78
CA TRP A 125 -13.15 -13.57 16.58
C TRP A 125 -11.91 -13.87 17.41
N LEU A 126 -10.92 -12.98 17.45
CA LEU A 126 -9.69 -13.17 18.24
C LEU A 126 -9.93 -13.21 19.75
N ASN A 127 -10.98 -12.53 20.24
CA ASN A 127 -11.35 -12.49 21.65
C ASN A 127 -12.44 -13.52 22.00
N SER A 128 -12.99 -14.25 21.02
CA SER A 128 -13.94 -15.33 21.31
C SER A 128 -13.21 -16.43 22.09
N PRO A 129 -13.88 -17.07 23.06
CA PRO A 129 -13.33 -18.24 23.73
C PRO A 129 -13.32 -19.41 22.74
N LEU A 130 -12.27 -19.43 21.92
CA LEU A 130 -11.99 -20.59 21.08
C LEU A 130 -11.69 -21.77 22.03
N GLU A 131 -12.22 -22.94 21.73
CA GLU A 131 -11.89 -24.21 22.40
C GLU A 131 -10.39 -24.60 22.33
N PHE A 132 -9.56 -23.69 21.79
CA PHE A 132 -8.10 -23.76 21.86
C PHE A 132 -7.61 -23.24 23.20
N SER A 133 -7.85 -23.99 24.27
CA SER A 133 -7.38 -23.72 25.63
C SER A 133 -5.85 -23.75 25.83
N LEU A 134 -5.04 -23.60 24.78
CA LEU A 134 -3.59 -23.73 24.85
C LEU A 134 -2.80 -22.46 24.51
N ILE A 135 -3.45 -21.37 24.07
CA ILE A 135 -2.72 -20.14 23.79
C ILE A 135 -3.44 -18.97 24.49
N ASN A 136 -2.87 -18.55 25.62
CA ASN A 136 -3.29 -17.35 26.32
C ASN A 136 -2.88 -16.14 25.46
N PHE A 137 -3.68 -15.78 24.46
CA PHE A 137 -3.51 -14.53 23.73
C PHE A 137 -3.92 -13.40 24.65
N ASN A 138 -2.97 -12.83 25.38
CA ASN A 138 -3.15 -11.52 25.99
C ASN A 138 -3.70 -10.59 24.90
N LYS A 139 -4.81 -9.89 25.19
CA LYS A 139 -5.50 -8.94 24.30
C LYS A 139 -4.52 -8.27 23.34
N PHE A 140 -4.54 -8.66 22.08
CA PHE A 140 -3.76 -8.00 21.04
C PHE A 140 -4.34 -6.61 20.82
N LYS A 141 -3.75 -5.62 21.47
CA LYS A 141 -3.93 -4.23 21.05
C LYS A 141 -3.26 -4.12 19.69
N THR A 142 -4.06 -4.06 18.64
CA THR A 142 -3.56 -3.81 17.29
C THR A 142 -2.77 -2.50 17.28
N PRO A 143 -1.47 -2.52 16.99
CA PRO A 143 -0.73 -1.28 16.85
C PRO A 143 -1.35 -0.46 15.72
N LYS A 144 -1.50 0.84 15.93
CA LYS A 144 -1.89 1.77 14.86
C LYS A 144 -0.81 1.69 13.77
N ARG A 145 -1.09 0.96 12.67
CA ARG A 145 -0.12 0.67 11.59
C ARG A 145 -0.24 1.59 10.38
N PHE A 146 -1.07 2.66 10.49
CA PHE A 146 -1.27 3.61 9.39
C PHE A 146 -1.20 5.06 9.90
#